data_34bf3797c6ffffd01254f0a11fc01ed6
#
_entry.id   34bf3797c6ffffd01254f0a11fc01ed6
#
_cell.length_a   1.000
_cell.length_b   1.000
_cell.length_c   1.000
_cell.angle_alpha   90.00
_cell.angle_beta   90.00
_cell.angle_gamma   90.00
#
_symmetry.space_group_name_H-M   'P 1'
#
loop_
_entity.id
_entity.type
_entity.pdbx_description
1 polymer ?
#
loop_
_entity_poly.entity_id
_entity_poly.type
_entity_poly.pdbx_seq_one_letter_code
_entity_poly.pdbx_strand_id
1 'polypeptide(L)'
;MEKKTHVAIFDVNDALSLQLNAIKIRDEEDIPKAIDIAIAYTNQQIESEAAKGHDCASIDFSPIISQFPDSLRVEHWDMVFEHVYGLLRGSGYWVHKTRIAKGSGSALVIWDPAKENSWQKAHMPHKESLLPRRRRFFNR
;
A
#
# COMPACT_ATOMS: atom_id res chain seq x y z
N MET A 1 -3.11 45.59 23.88
CA MET A 1 -2.93 44.80 24.22
C MET A 1 -1.96 44.57 25.01
N GLU A 2 -1.87 44.10 25.57
CA GLU A 2 -0.98 43.92 26.29
C GLU A 2 -0.11 43.00 25.87
N LYS A 3 0.89 43.03 26.19
CA LYS A 3 1.74 42.23 25.78
C LYS A 3 2.02 41.38 26.83
N LYS A 4 1.98 40.19 26.61
CA LYS A 4 2.28 39.28 27.64
C LYS A 4 3.72 39.13 27.74
N THR A 5 4.19 39.04 28.92
CA THR A 5 5.60 38.85 29.15
C THR A 5 5.97 37.39 29.09
N HIS A 6 5.00 36.51 29.07
CA HIS A 6 5.24 35.10 28.94
C HIS A 6 4.08 34.49 28.17
N VAL A 7 4.33 33.35 27.62
CA VAL A 7 3.37 32.66 26.77
C VAL A 7 2.58 31.67 27.61
N ALA A 8 1.29 31.71 27.45
CA ALA A 8 0.42 30.78 28.12
C ALA A 8 0.50 29.41 27.49
N ILE A 9 0.21 28.38 28.26
CA ILE A 9 0.11 27.02 27.74
C ILE A 9 -1.09 26.98 26.80
N PHE A 10 -0.94 26.25 25.69
CA PHE A 10 -2.00 26.14 24.69
C PHE A 10 -3.22 25.48 25.34
N ASP A 11 -4.41 26.02 25.05
CA ASP A 11 -5.63 25.54 25.64
C ASP A 11 -5.97 24.12 25.15
N VAL A 12 -6.38 23.26 26.05
CA VAL A 12 -6.65 21.87 25.71
C VAL A 12 -7.81 21.75 24.72
N ASN A 13 -8.82 22.59 24.84
CA ASN A 13 -9.95 22.54 23.92
C ASN A 13 -9.54 22.94 22.50
N ASP A 14 -8.65 23.92 22.42
CA ASP A 14 -8.14 24.33 21.12
C ASP A 14 -7.27 23.23 20.50
N ALA A 15 -6.51 22.54 21.33
CA ALA A 15 -5.69 21.43 20.86
C ALA A 15 -6.57 20.31 20.33
N LEU A 16 -7.67 19.98 21.01
CA LEU A 16 -8.60 18.98 20.53
C LEU A 16 -9.24 19.38 19.22
N SER A 17 -9.64 20.65 19.09
CA SER A 17 -10.24 21.13 17.86
C SER A 17 -9.28 21.02 16.69
N LEU A 18 -8.02 21.41 16.92
CA LEU A 18 -7.00 21.31 15.88
C LEU A 18 -6.76 19.85 15.49
N GLN A 19 -6.69 18.97 16.49
CA GLN A 19 -6.46 17.57 16.24
C GLN A 19 -7.58 16.96 15.40
N LEU A 20 -8.84 17.22 15.79
CA LEU A 20 -9.98 16.67 15.08
C LEU A 20 -10.05 17.18 13.65
N ASN A 21 -9.75 18.46 13.45
CA ASN A 21 -9.75 19.01 12.12
C ASN A 21 -8.64 18.42 11.27
N ALA A 22 -7.46 18.22 11.85
CA ALA A 22 -6.34 17.62 11.12
C ALA A 22 -6.65 16.17 10.76
N ILE A 23 -7.29 15.42 11.64
CA ILE A 23 -7.70 14.05 11.36
C ILE A 23 -8.70 14.01 10.22
N LYS A 24 -9.65 14.94 10.22
CA LYS A 24 -10.64 15.02 9.17
C LYS A 24 -9.99 15.27 7.81
N ILE A 25 -9.08 16.25 7.76
CA ILE A 25 -8.37 16.57 6.53
C ILE A 25 -7.57 15.37 6.06
N ARG A 26 -6.87 14.70 6.98
CA ARG A 26 -6.09 13.54 6.63
C ARG A 26 -6.97 12.45 6.03
N ASP A 27 -8.09 12.15 6.68
CA ASP A 27 -8.94 11.05 6.24
C ASP A 27 -9.70 11.37 4.95
N GLU A 28 -10.10 12.61 4.76
CA GLU A 28 -10.91 13.00 3.60
C GLU A 28 -10.09 13.46 2.40
N GLU A 29 -8.88 13.90 2.62
CA GLU A 29 -8.06 14.46 1.55
C GLU A 29 -6.71 13.77 1.39
N ASP A 30 -5.96 13.61 2.47
CA ASP A 30 -4.58 13.15 2.35
C ASP A 30 -4.47 11.67 2.07
N ILE A 31 -5.27 10.84 2.72
CA ILE A 31 -5.23 9.40 2.47
C ILE A 31 -5.72 9.09 1.06
N PRO A 32 -6.85 9.65 0.61
CA PRO A 32 -7.26 9.43 -0.79
C PRO A 32 -6.21 9.88 -1.80
N LYS A 33 -5.51 10.98 -1.51
CA LYS A 33 -4.45 11.46 -2.39
C LYS A 33 -3.30 10.46 -2.45
N ALA A 34 -2.91 9.89 -1.32
CA ALA A 34 -1.86 8.89 -1.28
C ALA A 34 -2.29 7.63 -2.03
N ILE A 35 -3.56 7.25 -1.91
CA ILE A 35 -4.10 6.11 -2.64
C ILE A 35 -4.00 6.36 -4.14
N ASP A 36 -4.37 7.55 -4.60
CA ASP A 36 -4.28 7.89 -6.02
C ASP A 36 -2.84 7.81 -6.52
N ILE A 37 -1.89 8.31 -5.72
CA ILE A 37 -0.48 8.24 -6.06
C ILE A 37 -0.05 6.79 -6.20
N ALA A 38 -0.44 5.95 -5.24
CA ALA A 38 -0.06 4.54 -5.24
C ALA A 38 -0.69 3.79 -6.41
N ILE A 39 -1.95 4.09 -6.74
CA ILE A 39 -2.62 3.46 -7.87
C ILE A 39 -1.94 3.83 -9.18
N ALA A 40 -1.63 5.10 -9.37
CA ALA A 40 -0.96 5.56 -10.58
C ALA A 40 0.38 4.87 -10.75
N TYR A 41 1.13 4.76 -9.67
CA TYR A 41 2.42 4.08 -9.69
C TYR A 41 2.27 2.60 -10.03
N THR A 42 1.30 1.95 -9.40
CA THR A 42 1.02 0.54 -9.64
C THR A 42 0.66 0.28 -11.10
N ASN A 43 -0.23 1.11 -11.64
CA ASN A 43 -0.63 0.97 -13.05
C ASN A 43 0.56 1.14 -13.98
N GLN A 44 1.43 2.09 -13.67
CA GLN A 44 2.61 2.32 -14.48
C GLN A 44 3.53 1.10 -14.47
N GLN A 45 3.72 0.48 -13.31
CA GLN A 45 4.57 -0.70 -13.19
C GLN A 45 3.98 -1.88 -13.95
N ILE A 46 2.68 -2.10 -13.81
CA ILE A 46 2.00 -3.19 -14.53
C ILE A 46 2.10 -2.98 -16.02
N GLU A 47 1.79 -1.78 -16.47
CA GLU A 47 1.83 -1.47 -17.91
C GLU A 47 3.22 -1.66 -18.49
N SER A 48 4.23 -1.21 -17.76
CA SER A 48 5.61 -1.33 -18.20
C SER A 48 6.03 -2.79 -18.34
N GLU A 49 5.69 -3.62 -17.36
CA GLU A 49 6.07 -5.03 -17.40
C GLU A 49 5.27 -5.80 -18.46
N ALA A 50 4.00 -5.50 -18.59
CA ALA A 50 3.16 -6.14 -19.59
C ALA A 50 3.65 -5.80 -21.00
N ALA A 51 4.08 -4.56 -21.21
CA ALA A 51 4.59 -4.14 -22.52
C ALA A 51 5.87 -4.87 -22.90
N LYS A 52 6.61 -5.38 -21.91
CA LYS A 52 7.80 -6.17 -22.17
C LYS A 52 7.48 -7.64 -22.40
N GLY A 53 6.22 -8.01 -22.31
CA GLY A 53 5.83 -9.41 -22.49
C GLY A 53 5.84 -10.22 -21.20
N HIS A 54 5.98 -9.57 -20.08
CA HIS A 54 5.98 -10.27 -18.79
C HIS A 54 4.56 -10.50 -18.30
N ASP A 55 4.37 -11.48 -17.42
CA ASP A 55 3.07 -11.82 -16.88
C ASP A 55 2.90 -11.40 -15.41
N CYS A 56 3.88 -10.69 -14.88
CA CYS A 56 3.84 -10.24 -13.49
C CYS A 56 4.71 -9.01 -13.33
N ALA A 57 4.51 -8.33 -12.21
CA ALA A 57 5.31 -7.16 -11.86
C ALA A 57 5.63 -7.22 -10.36
N SER A 58 6.87 -6.95 -10.02
CA SER A 58 7.26 -6.80 -8.63
C SER A 58 7.17 -5.32 -8.31
N ILE A 59 6.27 -4.96 -7.40
CA ILE A 59 5.99 -3.57 -7.09
C ILE A 59 6.52 -3.24 -5.71
N ASP A 60 7.39 -2.24 -5.64
CA ASP A 60 7.95 -1.74 -4.39
C ASP A 60 7.53 -0.28 -4.28
N PHE A 61 6.76 0.04 -3.25
CA PHE A 61 6.23 1.40 -3.08
C PHE A 61 7.21 2.38 -2.46
N SER A 62 8.39 1.92 -2.06
CA SER A 62 9.37 2.80 -1.43
C SER A 62 9.64 4.09 -2.21
N PRO A 63 9.78 4.05 -3.54
CA PRO A 63 10.10 5.28 -4.28
C PRO A 63 9.04 6.36 -4.21
N ILE A 64 7.79 6.02 -3.92
CA ILE A 64 6.72 7.02 -3.94
C ILE A 64 6.31 7.51 -2.56
N ILE A 65 6.88 6.93 -1.51
CA ILE A 65 6.51 7.34 -0.15
C ILE A 65 6.80 8.82 0.07
N SER A 66 7.87 9.33 -0.51
CA SER A 66 8.21 10.74 -0.37
C SER A 66 7.19 11.66 -1.02
N GLN A 67 6.31 11.13 -1.87
CA GLN A 67 5.27 11.93 -2.52
C GLN A 67 3.98 11.96 -1.71
N PHE A 68 3.89 11.14 -0.69
CA PHE A 68 2.70 11.12 0.17
C PHE A 68 2.64 12.38 1.02
N PRO A 69 1.43 12.85 1.35
CA PRO A 69 1.29 13.99 2.24
C PRO A 69 2.02 13.78 3.56
N ASP A 70 2.64 14.85 4.06
CA ASP A 70 3.44 14.80 5.29
C ASP A 70 2.64 14.40 6.52
N SER A 71 1.34 14.57 6.48
CA SER A 71 0.47 14.20 7.60
C SER A 71 0.41 12.70 7.82
N LEU A 72 0.80 11.91 6.81
CA LEU A 72 0.70 10.47 6.90
C LEU A 72 1.92 9.86 7.56
N ARG A 73 1.69 8.85 8.38
CA ARG A 73 2.71 8.10 9.08
C ARG A 73 2.75 6.68 8.55
N VAL A 74 3.68 5.89 9.07
CA VAL A 74 3.90 4.52 8.63
C VAL A 74 2.61 3.70 8.65
N GLU A 75 1.82 3.82 9.70
CA GLU A 75 0.57 3.07 9.77
C GLU A 75 -0.42 3.48 8.69
N HIS A 76 -0.37 4.74 8.26
CA HIS A 76 -1.24 5.19 7.17
C HIS A 76 -0.74 4.68 5.82
N TRP A 77 0.58 4.59 5.66
CA TRP A 77 1.14 4.02 4.43
C TRP A 77 0.67 2.57 4.26
N ASP A 78 0.68 1.79 5.36
CA ASP A 78 0.23 0.41 5.29
C ASP A 78 -1.24 0.33 4.89
N MET A 79 -2.06 1.25 5.38
CA MET A 79 -3.47 1.31 4.98
C MET A 79 -3.61 1.58 3.48
N VAL A 80 -2.79 2.48 2.96
CA VAL A 80 -2.80 2.80 1.54
C VAL A 80 -2.42 1.57 0.72
N PHE A 81 -1.35 0.90 1.11
CA PHE A 81 -0.89 -0.28 0.38
C PHE A 81 -1.94 -1.39 0.41
N GLU A 82 -2.55 -1.65 1.57
CA GLU A 82 -3.57 -2.69 1.68
C GLU A 82 -4.78 -2.35 0.83
N HIS A 83 -5.13 -1.08 0.75
CA HIS A 83 -6.22 -0.64 -0.10
C HIS A 83 -5.93 -0.96 -1.57
N VAL A 84 -4.72 -0.66 -2.01
CA VAL A 84 -4.32 -0.92 -3.40
C VAL A 84 -4.32 -2.42 -3.67
N TYR A 85 -3.82 -3.23 -2.74
CA TYR A 85 -3.83 -4.68 -2.92
C TYR A 85 -5.27 -5.19 -3.06
N GLY A 86 -6.20 -4.65 -2.26
CA GLY A 86 -7.61 -5.02 -2.36
C GLY A 86 -8.19 -4.68 -3.70
N LEU A 87 -7.87 -3.49 -4.23
CA LEU A 87 -8.34 -3.09 -5.55
C LEU A 87 -7.79 -4.00 -6.64
N LEU A 88 -6.52 -4.37 -6.54
CA LEU A 88 -5.90 -5.26 -7.51
C LEU A 88 -6.59 -6.63 -7.50
N ARG A 89 -6.82 -7.18 -6.31
CA ARG A 89 -7.49 -8.47 -6.21
C ARG A 89 -8.90 -8.39 -6.77
N GLY A 90 -9.60 -7.29 -6.47
CA GLY A 90 -10.94 -7.09 -7.00
C GLY A 90 -10.97 -6.95 -8.51
N SER A 91 -9.86 -6.58 -9.11
CA SER A 91 -9.75 -6.43 -10.56
C SER A 91 -9.22 -7.68 -11.26
N GLY A 92 -9.00 -8.75 -10.50
CA GLY A 92 -8.59 -10.01 -11.11
C GLY A 92 -7.13 -10.35 -11.00
N TYR A 93 -6.35 -9.49 -10.37
CA TYR A 93 -4.92 -9.79 -10.19
C TYR A 93 -4.71 -10.70 -9.00
N TRP A 94 -3.68 -11.54 -9.10
CA TRP A 94 -3.22 -12.31 -7.98
C TRP A 94 -2.12 -11.48 -7.32
N VAL A 95 -2.24 -11.25 -6.02
CA VAL A 95 -1.31 -10.39 -5.29
C VAL A 95 -0.67 -11.17 -4.16
N HIS A 96 0.66 -11.18 -4.14
CA HIS A 96 1.42 -11.85 -3.11
C HIS A 96 2.34 -10.82 -2.45
N LYS A 97 2.08 -10.50 -1.20
CA LYS A 97 2.89 -9.53 -0.47
C LYS A 97 4.24 -10.14 -0.16
N THR A 98 5.30 -9.44 -0.53
CA THR A 98 6.65 -9.96 -0.39
C THR A 98 7.38 -9.43 0.85
N ARG A 99 6.83 -8.38 1.46
CA ARG A 99 7.37 -7.85 2.70
C ARG A 99 6.24 -7.61 3.68
N ILE A 100 6.50 -7.90 4.93
CA ILE A 100 5.50 -7.70 5.98
C ILE A 100 5.96 -6.70 7.02
N ALA A 101 7.15 -6.15 6.89
CA ALA A 101 7.62 -5.14 7.84
C ALA A 101 6.76 -3.89 7.72
N LYS A 102 6.50 -3.28 8.87
CA LYS A 102 5.67 -2.09 8.92
C LYS A 102 6.23 -1.00 8.03
N GLY A 103 5.39 -0.40 7.21
CA GLY A 103 5.80 0.66 6.31
C GLY A 103 6.49 0.19 5.04
N SER A 104 6.60 -1.12 4.85
CA SER A 104 7.24 -1.68 3.66
C SER A 104 6.20 -2.24 2.73
N GLY A 105 5.83 -1.47 1.72
CA GLY A 105 4.87 -1.91 0.73
C GLY A 105 5.58 -2.56 -0.44
N SER A 106 5.46 -3.87 -0.56
CA SER A 106 6.06 -4.60 -1.66
C SER A 106 5.23 -5.83 -1.96
N ALA A 107 4.96 -6.07 -3.22
CA ALA A 107 4.13 -7.20 -3.62
C ALA A 107 4.46 -7.65 -5.02
N LEU A 108 4.22 -8.93 -5.28
CA LEU A 108 4.27 -9.48 -6.61
C LEU A 108 2.84 -9.53 -7.13
N VAL A 109 2.61 -8.91 -8.27
CA VAL A 109 1.30 -8.83 -8.89
C VAL A 109 1.32 -9.65 -10.18
N ILE A 110 0.42 -10.61 -10.31
CA ILE A 110 0.39 -11.52 -11.44
C ILE A 110 -0.97 -11.41 -12.13
N TRP A 111 -0.96 -11.27 -13.45
CA TRP A 111 -2.20 -11.16 -14.22
C TRP A 111 -2.48 -12.32 -15.14
N ASP A 112 -1.56 -13.27 -15.19
CA ASP A 112 -1.81 -14.49 -15.95
C ASP A 112 -1.86 -15.67 -14.99
N PRO A 113 -3.04 -16.05 -14.52
CA PRO A 113 -3.16 -17.12 -13.53
C PRO A 113 -2.56 -18.45 -13.98
N ALA A 114 -2.49 -18.67 -15.30
CA ALA A 114 -1.94 -19.90 -15.81
C ALA A 114 -0.44 -20.04 -15.52
N LYS A 115 0.23 -18.91 -15.26
CA LYS A 115 1.66 -18.90 -15.01
C LYS A 115 2.02 -18.76 -13.55
N GLU A 116 1.04 -18.56 -12.71
CA GLU A 116 1.29 -18.32 -11.29
C GLU A 116 2.10 -19.41 -10.63
N ASN A 117 1.69 -20.66 -10.84
CA ASN A 117 2.39 -21.78 -10.20
C ASN A 117 3.81 -21.95 -10.71
N SER A 118 4.02 -21.72 -11.98
CA SER A 118 5.37 -21.81 -12.53
C SER A 118 6.29 -20.79 -11.92
N TRP A 119 5.80 -19.58 -11.75
CA TRP A 119 6.60 -18.53 -11.15
C TRP A 119 6.94 -18.88 -9.70
N GLN A 120 5.97 -19.37 -8.96
CA GLN A 120 6.18 -19.74 -7.57
C GLN A 120 7.22 -20.84 -7.43
N LYS A 121 7.18 -21.83 -8.29
CA LYS A 121 8.16 -22.90 -8.27
C LYS A 121 9.57 -22.37 -8.50
N ALA A 122 9.69 -21.42 -9.40
CA ALA A 122 11.01 -20.90 -9.74
C ALA A 122 11.58 -19.97 -8.69
N HIS A 123 10.73 -19.18 -8.04
CA HIS A 123 11.20 -18.09 -7.19
C HIS A 123 10.87 -18.27 -5.70
N MET A 124 9.95 -19.16 -5.38
CA MET A 124 9.55 -19.37 -4.02
C MET A 124 9.34 -20.86 -3.73
N PRO A 125 10.36 -21.67 -3.98
CA PRO A 125 10.18 -23.13 -3.90
C PRO A 125 9.72 -23.63 -2.54
N HIS A 126 10.12 -23.00 -1.47
CA HIS A 126 9.75 -23.45 -0.15
C HIS A 126 8.29 -23.14 0.20
N LYS A 127 7.63 -22.33 -0.58
CA LYS A 127 6.22 -22.02 -0.32
C LYS A 127 5.33 -23.19 -0.63
N GLU A 128 5.74 -24.02 -1.50
CA GLU A 128 4.93 -25.16 -1.91
C GLU A 128 4.65 -26.11 -0.80
N SER A 129 5.58 -26.26 0.10
CA SER A 129 5.40 -27.19 1.19
C SER A 129 4.34 -26.72 2.17
N LEU A 130 3.96 -25.48 2.12
CA LEU A 130 2.98 -24.91 3.03
C LEU A 130 1.57 -24.92 2.50
N LEU A 131 1.47 -25.05 1.19
CA LEU A 131 0.16 -24.92 0.59
C LEU A 131 -0.62 -26.16 0.68
N PRO A 132 -1.54 -26.33 0.77
CA PRO A 132 -2.29 -27.35 0.75
C PRO A 132 -3.18 -27.64 -0.28
N ARG A 133 -2.28 -27.56 -0.45
CA ARG A 133 -2.73 -27.65 -0.94
C ARG A 133 -3.55 -27.46 -1.32
N ARG A 134 -3.31 -26.90 -1.49
CA ARG A 134 -3.96 -26.71 -1.71
C ARG A 134 -4.56 -26.69 -2.09
N ARG A 135 -4.46 -26.53 -2.31
CA ARG A 135 -4.88 -26.60 -2.52
C ARG A 135 -5.54 -26.39 -2.69
N ARG A 136 -5.44 -26.23 -2.85
CA ARG A 136 -5.91 -26.07 -2.93
C ARG A 136 -6.53 -25.44 -3.17
N PHE A 137 -6.27 -24.88 -3.24
CA PHE A 137 -6.72 -24.48 -3.39
C PHE A 137 -7.11 -24.31 -4.01
N PHE A 138 -6.78 -24.12 -4.26
CA PHE A 138 -6.99 -24.25 -4.76
C PHE A 138 -7.36 -24.73 -5.32
N ASN A 139 -7.04 -24.74 -5.54
CA ASN A 139 -7.24 -25.24 -5.94
C ASN A 139 -7.62 -25.57 -6.24
N ARG A 140 -7.47 -25.55 -6.33
CA ARG A 140 -7.61 -25.89 -6.26
C ARG A 140 -8.06 -26.20 -6.43
#